data_c0cc748b827e78689b3f11832c60a438
#
_entry.id   c0cc748b827e78689b3f11832c60a438
#
_cell.length_a   1.000
_cell.length_b   1.000
_cell.length_c   1.000
_cell.angle_alpha   90.00
_cell.angle_beta   90.00
_cell.angle_gamma   90.00
#
_symmetry.space_group_name_H-M   'P 1'
#
loop_
_entity.id
_entity.type
_entity.pdbx_description
1 polymer ?
#
loop_
_entity_poly.entity_id
_entity_poly.type
_entity_poly.pdbx_seq_one_letter_code
_entity_poly.pdbx_strand_id
1 'polypeptide(L)'
;MNQGLTSTLTVSVKVMRWASTPSVQRLSVVLLLGICVSLALPFFSVNAPTVSEFDAIPVMLCLGLGLILLVQSPTITPRTGDHVVATVLALLLAIPSFQGALIVLFFVGLWIGIRALSSVQASHESSLTSTGPLASQHLTMTNSALILMVCALQALTVLYALKWFTEPVLALDANMVASVLQLVTGTGYAVGNVYFGPSDHQVLMLRNCSSLPAMISAFTCWFAIARWHQVVFSFREVTIVALLLVSALLLNVLRLFSMGLTMEWHTWWHSPTGEDTYLFLSAALTLSIIFWGIRYAKTEHTH
;
A
#
# COMPACT_ATOMS: atom_id res chain seq x y z
N MET A 1 -30.52 -5.02 28.46
CA MET A 1 -29.26 -5.80 28.50
C MET A 1 -29.17 -6.96 27.50
N ASN A 2 -30.04 -7.09 26.49
CA ASN A 2 -30.07 -8.26 25.57
C ASN A 2 -29.59 -8.01 24.14
N GLN A 3 -29.10 -6.83 23.79
CA GLN A 3 -28.65 -6.56 22.41
C GLN A 3 -27.22 -7.06 22.11
N GLY A 4 -26.37 -7.26 23.11
CA GLY A 4 -25.00 -7.72 22.92
C GLY A 4 -24.85 -9.22 22.58
N LEU A 5 -25.75 -10.05 23.07
CA LEU A 5 -25.70 -11.51 22.86
C LEU A 5 -26.17 -11.92 21.46
N THR A 6 -27.10 -11.18 20.86
CA THR A 6 -27.60 -11.45 19.50
C THR A 6 -26.58 -11.11 18.41
N SER A 7 -25.73 -10.09 18.62
CA SER A 7 -24.69 -9.72 17.66
C SER A 7 -23.54 -10.72 17.60
N THR A 8 -23.11 -11.25 18.73
CA THR A 8 -22.04 -12.27 18.80
C THR A 8 -22.47 -13.62 18.21
N LEU A 9 -23.70 -14.03 18.43
CA LEU A 9 -24.28 -15.26 17.84
C LEU A 9 -24.42 -15.15 16.31
N THR A 10 -24.84 -13.98 15.79
CA THR A 10 -24.95 -13.75 14.34
C THR A 10 -23.60 -13.72 13.63
N VAL A 11 -22.55 -13.20 14.26
CA VAL A 11 -21.19 -13.24 13.72
C VAL A 11 -20.66 -14.68 13.71
N SER A 12 -20.86 -15.42 14.79
CA SER A 12 -20.41 -16.83 14.89
C SER A 12 -21.08 -17.73 13.85
N VAL A 13 -22.39 -17.57 13.62
CA VAL A 13 -23.13 -18.34 12.59
C VAL A 13 -22.69 -17.94 11.16
N LYS A 14 -22.39 -16.66 10.92
CA LYS A 14 -21.83 -16.21 9.62
C LYS A 14 -20.45 -16.81 9.37
N VAL A 15 -19.58 -16.82 10.37
CA VAL A 15 -18.24 -17.42 10.27
C VAL A 15 -18.33 -18.93 10.04
N MET A 16 -19.24 -19.63 10.73
CA MET A 16 -19.44 -21.07 10.55
C MET A 16 -20.03 -21.43 9.18
N ARG A 17 -20.98 -20.65 8.67
CA ARG A 17 -21.53 -20.79 7.31
C ARG A 17 -20.48 -20.48 6.24
N TRP A 18 -19.64 -19.49 6.49
CA TRP A 18 -18.50 -19.17 5.63
C TRP A 18 -17.54 -20.36 5.55
N ALA A 19 -17.38 -21.13 6.64
CA ALA A 19 -16.51 -22.31 6.70
C ALA A 19 -17.01 -23.55 5.93
N SER A 20 -18.28 -23.68 5.59
CA SER A 20 -18.88 -24.93 5.06
C SER A 20 -19.05 -24.97 3.53
N THR A 21 -19.10 -23.83 2.80
CA THR A 21 -19.34 -23.82 1.35
C THR A 21 -18.09 -23.43 0.55
N PRO A 22 -17.69 -24.15 -0.50
CA PRO A 22 -16.59 -23.73 -1.36
C PRO A 22 -16.94 -22.39 -2.02
N SER A 23 -16.04 -21.42 -1.97
CA SER A 23 -16.24 -20.11 -2.58
C SER A 23 -14.91 -19.54 -3.10
N VAL A 24 -15.00 -18.63 -4.08
CA VAL A 24 -13.83 -17.91 -4.62
C VAL A 24 -13.12 -17.15 -3.49
N GLN A 25 -13.87 -16.54 -2.57
CA GLN A 25 -13.31 -15.81 -1.44
C GLN A 25 -12.42 -16.69 -0.55
N ARG A 26 -12.83 -17.95 -0.30
CA ARG A 26 -12.02 -18.87 0.52
C ARG A 26 -10.73 -19.27 -0.16
N LEU A 27 -10.79 -19.61 -1.43
CA LEU A 27 -9.60 -19.93 -2.21
C LEU A 27 -8.64 -18.73 -2.18
N SER A 28 -9.18 -17.52 -2.33
CA SER A 28 -8.39 -16.28 -2.26
C SER A 28 -7.81 -16.03 -0.87
N VAL A 29 -8.57 -16.24 0.20
CA VAL A 29 -8.09 -16.08 1.59
C VAL A 29 -6.97 -17.07 1.90
N VAL A 30 -7.09 -18.32 1.49
CA VAL A 30 -6.01 -19.31 1.68
C VAL A 30 -4.74 -18.89 0.93
N LEU A 31 -4.87 -18.41 -0.31
CA LEU A 31 -3.74 -17.89 -1.07
C LEU A 31 -3.12 -16.64 -0.40
N LEU A 32 -3.95 -15.70 0.08
CA LEU A 32 -3.47 -14.51 0.79
C LEU A 32 -2.74 -14.85 2.09
N LEU A 33 -3.21 -15.83 2.84
CA LEU A 33 -2.49 -16.32 4.02
C LEU A 33 -1.13 -16.92 3.64
N GLY A 34 -1.07 -17.70 2.57
CA GLY A 34 0.19 -18.22 2.02
C GLY A 34 1.13 -17.09 1.59
N ILE A 35 0.62 -16.06 0.94
CA ILE A 35 1.39 -14.86 0.56
C ILE A 35 1.92 -14.15 1.80
N CYS A 36 1.09 -13.92 2.83
CA CYS A 36 1.53 -13.32 4.08
C CYS A 36 2.70 -14.09 4.71
N VAL A 37 2.61 -15.43 4.74
CA VAL A 37 3.70 -16.28 5.22
C VAL A 37 4.95 -16.10 4.36
N SER A 38 4.82 -16.16 3.04
CA SER A 38 5.96 -16.00 2.11
C SER A 38 6.61 -14.62 2.21
N LEU A 39 5.84 -13.56 2.44
CA LEU A 39 6.36 -12.21 2.64
C LEU A 39 7.01 -12.04 4.03
N ALA A 40 6.55 -12.78 5.03
CA ALA A 40 7.10 -12.73 6.39
C ALA A 40 8.38 -13.56 6.55
N LEU A 41 8.52 -14.67 5.82
CA LEU A 41 9.66 -15.57 5.94
C LEU A 41 11.04 -14.90 5.84
N PRO A 42 11.29 -13.93 4.92
CA PRO A 42 12.57 -13.23 4.83
C PRO A 42 12.94 -12.48 6.12
N PHE A 43 11.99 -11.97 6.89
CA PHE A 43 12.27 -11.25 8.15
C PHE A 43 12.80 -12.16 9.26
N PHE A 44 12.56 -13.46 9.16
CA PHE A 44 13.06 -14.46 10.13
C PHE A 44 14.35 -15.15 9.65
N SER A 45 14.84 -14.84 8.45
CA SER A 45 16.08 -15.43 7.94
C SER A 45 17.30 -14.60 8.37
N VAL A 46 18.38 -15.27 8.72
CA VAL A 46 19.67 -14.63 9.13
C VAL A 46 20.26 -13.78 7.99
N ASN A 47 19.88 -14.05 6.75
CA ASN A 47 20.30 -13.32 5.54
C ASN A 47 19.14 -12.51 4.96
N ALA A 48 18.25 -11.97 5.81
CA ALA A 48 17.14 -11.17 5.34
C ALA A 48 17.68 -10.04 4.44
N PRO A 49 17.16 -9.90 3.19
CA PRO A 49 17.43 -8.69 2.46
C PRO A 49 16.94 -7.54 3.34
N THR A 50 17.68 -6.44 3.36
CA THR A 50 17.26 -5.20 4.03
C THR A 50 16.04 -4.63 3.30
N VAL A 51 14.90 -5.30 3.49
CA VAL A 51 13.59 -4.71 3.16
C VAL A 51 13.42 -3.64 4.22
N SER A 52 13.43 -2.39 3.83
CA SER A 52 13.24 -1.32 4.78
C SER A 52 11.89 -1.54 5.49
N GLU A 53 11.86 -1.43 6.80
CA GLU A 53 10.62 -1.57 7.59
C GLU A 53 9.52 -0.63 7.07
N PHE A 54 9.91 0.45 6.41
CA PHE A 54 9.05 1.42 5.77
C PHE A 54 8.16 0.81 4.67
N ASP A 55 8.64 -0.19 3.94
CA ASP A 55 7.86 -0.82 2.86
C ASP A 55 6.86 -1.86 3.39
N ALA A 56 7.03 -2.34 4.61
CA ALA A 56 6.16 -3.35 5.22
C ALA A 56 4.80 -2.76 5.66
N ILE A 57 4.76 -1.53 6.20
CA ILE A 57 3.55 -0.91 6.74
C ILE A 57 2.45 -0.77 5.68
N PRO A 58 2.67 -0.13 4.52
CA PRO A 58 1.62 -0.01 3.49
C PRO A 58 1.21 -1.36 2.93
N VAL A 59 2.12 -2.32 2.80
CA VAL A 59 1.80 -3.69 2.36
C VAL A 59 0.88 -4.37 3.36
N MET A 60 1.18 -4.33 4.65
CA MET A 60 0.35 -4.93 5.71
C MET A 60 -1.02 -4.26 5.81
N LEU A 61 -1.07 -2.92 5.71
CA LEU A 61 -2.34 -2.18 5.68
C LEU A 61 -3.21 -2.62 4.50
N CYS A 62 -2.66 -2.67 3.30
CA CYS A 62 -3.38 -3.05 2.09
C CYS A 62 -3.84 -4.51 2.15
N LEU A 63 -2.99 -5.43 2.61
CA LEU A 63 -3.37 -6.84 2.79
C LEU A 63 -4.51 -6.97 3.81
N GLY A 64 -4.42 -6.27 4.94
CA GLY A 64 -5.46 -6.25 5.97
C GLY A 64 -6.80 -5.72 5.44
N LEU A 65 -6.79 -4.53 4.81
CA LEU A 65 -7.99 -3.92 4.23
C LEU A 65 -8.57 -4.76 3.09
N GLY A 66 -7.72 -5.24 2.19
CA GLY A 66 -8.14 -6.11 1.09
C GLY A 66 -8.78 -7.40 1.59
N LEU A 67 -8.19 -8.03 2.60
CA LEU A 67 -8.74 -9.25 3.23
C LEU A 67 -10.08 -8.99 3.92
N ILE A 68 -10.22 -7.90 4.67
CA ILE A 68 -11.49 -7.55 5.35
C ILE A 68 -12.59 -7.32 4.33
N LEU A 69 -12.33 -6.55 3.25
CA LEU A 69 -13.30 -6.33 2.17
C LEU A 69 -13.68 -7.64 1.47
N LEU A 70 -12.71 -8.52 1.25
CA LEU A 70 -12.94 -9.82 0.63
C LEU A 70 -13.85 -10.70 1.48
N VAL A 71 -13.65 -10.72 2.80
CA VAL A 71 -14.50 -11.48 3.74
C VAL A 71 -15.91 -10.88 3.83
N GLN A 72 -16.04 -9.57 3.70
CA GLN A 72 -17.33 -8.87 3.70
C GLN A 72 -18.07 -8.97 2.37
N SER A 73 -17.39 -9.35 1.28
CA SER A 73 -17.99 -9.45 -0.04
C SER A 73 -18.93 -10.66 -0.17
N PRO A 74 -19.87 -10.65 -1.13
CA PRO A 74 -20.81 -11.75 -1.34
C PRO A 74 -20.06 -13.01 -1.78
N THR A 75 -20.54 -14.18 -1.35
CA THR A 75 -19.95 -15.47 -1.74
C THR A 75 -20.24 -15.78 -3.21
N ILE A 76 -19.19 -15.98 -3.99
CA ILE A 76 -19.26 -16.41 -5.38
C ILE A 76 -18.91 -17.89 -5.45
N THR A 77 -19.79 -18.69 -6.08
CA THR A 77 -19.52 -20.11 -6.32
C THR A 77 -18.34 -20.29 -7.27
N PRO A 78 -17.36 -21.14 -6.94
CA PRO A 78 -16.20 -21.36 -7.80
C PRO A 78 -16.61 -22.18 -9.04
N ARG A 79 -16.01 -21.82 -10.16
CA ARG A 79 -16.05 -22.64 -11.40
C ARG A 79 -14.82 -23.55 -11.43
N THR A 80 -14.85 -24.56 -12.28
CA THR A 80 -13.69 -25.46 -12.46
C THR A 80 -12.40 -24.69 -12.77
N GLY A 81 -12.49 -23.62 -13.59
CA GLY A 81 -11.34 -22.76 -13.89
C GLY A 81 -10.76 -22.03 -12.67
N ASP A 82 -11.58 -21.71 -11.66
CA ASP A 82 -11.11 -21.05 -10.43
C ASP A 82 -10.19 -21.98 -9.60
N HIS A 83 -10.48 -23.27 -9.57
CA HIS A 83 -9.62 -24.26 -8.93
C HIS A 83 -8.27 -24.40 -9.64
N VAL A 84 -8.30 -24.38 -10.98
CA VAL A 84 -7.06 -24.41 -11.78
C VAL A 84 -6.21 -23.18 -11.50
N VAL A 85 -6.81 -21.99 -11.55
CA VAL A 85 -6.10 -20.73 -11.25
C VAL A 85 -5.53 -20.77 -9.84
N ALA A 86 -6.33 -21.13 -8.83
CA ALA A 86 -5.88 -21.20 -7.43
C ALA A 86 -4.73 -22.20 -7.26
N THR A 87 -4.78 -23.37 -7.93
CA THR A 87 -3.71 -24.38 -7.88
C THR A 87 -2.42 -23.85 -8.51
N VAL A 88 -2.50 -23.21 -9.68
CA VAL A 88 -1.33 -22.62 -10.35
C VAL A 88 -0.68 -21.55 -9.48
N LEU A 89 -1.49 -20.65 -8.90
CA LEU A 89 -0.99 -19.60 -8.00
C LEU A 89 -0.38 -20.18 -6.73
N ALA A 90 -0.95 -21.25 -6.16
CA ALA A 90 -0.38 -21.94 -5.01
C ALA A 90 0.96 -22.62 -5.32
N LEU A 91 1.09 -23.23 -6.52
CA LEU A 91 2.35 -23.80 -6.99
C LEU A 91 3.43 -22.73 -7.19
N LEU A 92 3.07 -21.57 -7.77
CA LEU A 92 3.99 -20.43 -7.90
C LEU A 92 4.43 -19.89 -6.53
N LEU A 93 3.53 -19.88 -5.55
CA LEU A 93 3.84 -19.45 -4.19
C LEU A 93 4.76 -20.44 -3.45
N ALA A 94 4.80 -21.70 -3.85
CA ALA A 94 5.72 -22.69 -3.30
C ALA A 94 7.20 -22.38 -3.61
N ILE A 95 7.46 -21.50 -4.59
CA ILE A 95 8.81 -20.99 -4.86
C ILE A 95 9.11 -19.88 -3.82
N PRO A 96 10.07 -20.09 -2.89
CA PRO A 96 10.34 -19.12 -1.83
C PRO A 96 11.05 -17.89 -2.40
N SER A 97 10.27 -16.91 -2.85
CA SER A 97 10.77 -15.67 -3.42
C SER A 97 9.85 -14.51 -3.01
N PHE A 98 10.41 -13.47 -2.41
CA PHE A 98 9.67 -12.24 -2.10
C PHE A 98 9.02 -11.63 -3.35
N GLN A 99 9.75 -11.56 -4.45
CA GLN A 99 9.23 -11.06 -5.74
C GLN A 99 8.12 -11.96 -6.29
N GLY A 100 8.31 -13.29 -6.19
CA GLY A 100 7.30 -14.27 -6.58
C GLY A 100 6.00 -14.10 -5.80
N ALA A 101 6.08 -13.89 -4.49
CA ALA A 101 4.91 -13.64 -3.65
C ALA A 101 4.15 -12.37 -4.06
N LEU A 102 4.85 -11.29 -4.43
CA LEU A 102 4.22 -10.05 -4.92
C LEU A 102 3.55 -10.25 -6.29
N ILE A 103 4.18 -11.00 -7.19
CA ILE A 103 3.60 -11.35 -8.49
C ILE A 103 2.33 -12.19 -8.29
N VAL A 104 2.37 -13.19 -7.41
CA VAL A 104 1.19 -13.99 -7.06
C VAL A 104 0.09 -13.11 -6.46
N LEU A 105 0.44 -12.16 -5.58
CA LEU A 105 -0.52 -11.21 -5.00
C LEU A 105 -1.23 -10.40 -6.08
N PHE A 106 -0.49 -9.90 -7.08
CA PHE A 106 -1.07 -9.18 -8.21
C PHE A 106 -2.08 -10.05 -8.97
N PHE A 107 -1.70 -11.29 -9.29
CA PHE A 107 -2.58 -12.21 -10.03
C PHE A 107 -3.78 -12.69 -9.21
N VAL A 108 -3.66 -12.82 -7.88
CA VAL A 108 -4.80 -13.06 -6.99
C VAL A 108 -5.78 -11.90 -7.06
N GLY A 109 -5.29 -10.66 -6.96
CA GLY A 109 -6.12 -9.47 -7.12
C GLY A 109 -6.82 -9.41 -8.48
N LEU A 110 -6.08 -9.66 -9.56
CA LEU A 110 -6.61 -9.70 -10.92
C LEU A 110 -7.72 -10.76 -11.08
N TRP A 111 -7.47 -11.98 -10.58
CA TRP A 111 -8.46 -13.06 -10.61
C TRP A 111 -9.73 -12.69 -9.85
N ILE A 112 -9.62 -12.15 -8.63
CA ILE A 112 -10.75 -11.66 -7.83
C ILE A 112 -11.53 -10.59 -8.61
N GLY A 113 -10.82 -9.64 -9.24
CA GLY A 113 -11.43 -8.56 -10.04
C GLY A 113 -12.21 -9.10 -11.25
N ILE A 114 -11.63 -10.03 -12.00
CA ILE A 114 -12.31 -10.68 -13.15
C ILE A 114 -13.57 -11.42 -12.67
N ARG A 115 -13.50 -12.11 -11.53
CA ARG A 115 -14.66 -12.83 -10.98
C ARG A 115 -15.75 -11.88 -10.49
N ALA A 116 -15.38 -10.75 -9.90
CA ALA A 116 -16.33 -9.71 -9.51
C ALA A 116 -17.07 -9.14 -10.74
N LEU A 117 -16.35 -8.77 -11.78
CA LEU A 117 -16.92 -8.23 -13.02
C LEU A 117 -17.83 -9.25 -13.73
N SER A 118 -17.38 -10.52 -13.85
CA SER A 118 -18.18 -11.58 -14.48
C SER A 118 -19.49 -11.84 -13.74
N SER A 119 -19.51 -11.66 -12.42
CA SER A 119 -20.73 -11.85 -11.62
C SER A 119 -21.73 -10.70 -11.81
N VAL A 120 -21.24 -9.47 -12.05
CA VAL A 120 -22.08 -8.31 -12.39
C VAL A 120 -22.78 -8.52 -13.74
N GLN A 121 -22.05 -8.97 -14.77
CA GLN A 121 -22.62 -9.23 -16.09
C GLN A 121 -23.73 -10.29 -16.04
N ALA A 122 -23.50 -11.40 -15.35
CA ALA A 122 -24.51 -12.46 -15.20
C ALA A 122 -25.78 -11.98 -14.47
N SER A 123 -25.63 -11.05 -13.51
CA SER A 123 -26.77 -10.44 -12.80
C SER A 123 -27.57 -9.48 -13.67
N HIS A 124 -26.88 -8.76 -14.57
CA HIS A 124 -27.52 -7.79 -15.47
C HIS A 124 -28.39 -8.48 -16.53
N GLU A 125 -27.98 -9.65 -17.02
CA GLU A 125 -28.74 -10.46 -17.98
C GLU A 125 -30.01 -11.07 -17.34
N SER A 126 -29.97 -11.35 -16.02
CA SER A 126 -31.07 -12.03 -15.34
C SER A 126 -32.13 -11.10 -14.72
N SER A 127 -31.89 -9.79 -14.59
CA SER A 127 -32.86 -8.88 -13.98
C SER A 127 -32.74 -7.44 -14.48
N LEU A 128 -33.67 -7.06 -15.34
CA LEU A 128 -33.90 -5.66 -15.78
C LEU A 128 -34.44 -4.74 -14.65
N THR A 129 -34.58 -5.19 -13.41
CA THR A 129 -35.38 -4.51 -12.38
C THR A 129 -34.72 -4.29 -11.01
N SER A 130 -33.50 -4.74 -10.74
CA SER A 130 -32.93 -4.55 -9.39
C SER A 130 -31.64 -3.72 -9.38
N THR A 131 -31.77 -2.42 -9.15
CA THR A 131 -30.68 -1.43 -8.95
C THR A 131 -30.24 -1.30 -7.48
N GLY A 132 -30.54 -2.26 -6.61
CA GLY A 132 -30.37 -2.16 -5.16
C GLY A 132 -29.09 -2.79 -4.59
N PRO A 133 -29.21 -3.60 -3.52
CA PRO A 133 -28.09 -4.03 -2.67
C PRO A 133 -27.03 -4.89 -3.35
N LEU A 134 -27.32 -5.51 -4.50
CA LEU A 134 -26.36 -6.34 -5.24
C LEU A 134 -25.19 -5.51 -5.82
N ALA A 135 -25.47 -4.28 -6.31
CA ALA A 135 -24.44 -3.41 -6.88
C ALA A 135 -23.38 -3.00 -5.85
N SER A 136 -23.78 -2.69 -4.61
CA SER A 136 -22.85 -2.31 -3.54
C SER A 136 -21.95 -3.47 -3.10
N GLN A 137 -22.46 -4.70 -3.15
CA GLN A 137 -21.72 -5.89 -2.76
C GLN A 137 -20.62 -6.25 -3.79
N HIS A 138 -20.90 -6.10 -5.08
CA HIS A 138 -19.91 -6.30 -6.13
C HIS A 138 -18.80 -5.24 -6.08
N LEU A 139 -19.15 -3.99 -5.73
CA LEU A 139 -18.20 -2.91 -5.55
C LEU A 139 -17.18 -3.24 -4.44
N THR A 140 -17.62 -3.87 -3.35
CA THR A 140 -16.73 -4.28 -2.24
C THR A 140 -15.66 -5.28 -2.70
N MET A 141 -16.04 -6.28 -3.48
CA MET A 141 -15.12 -7.27 -4.02
C MET A 141 -14.14 -6.65 -5.04
N THR A 142 -14.62 -5.77 -5.91
CA THR A 142 -13.80 -5.04 -6.87
C THR A 142 -12.80 -4.13 -6.14
N ASN A 143 -13.21 -3.43 -5.09
CA ASN A 143 -12.32 -2.61 -4.29
C ASN A 143 -11.24 -3.45 -3.57
N SER A 144 -11.58 -4.63 -3.04
CA SER A 144 -10.60 -5.58 -2.50
C SER A 144 -9.56 -5.96 -3.56
N ALA A 145 -10.00 -6.35 -4.75
CA ALA A 145 -9.12 -6.70 -5.87
C ALA A 145 -8.16 -5.56 -6.23
N LEU A 146 -8.67 -4.34 -6.35
CA LEU A 146 -7.88 -3.16 -6.69
C LEU A 146 -6.84 -2.83 -5.60
N ILE A 147 -7.21 -2.93 -4.33
CA ILE A 147 -6.27 -2.71 -3.20
C ILE A 147 -5.12 -3.71 -3.27
N LEU A 148 -5.41 -5.00 -3.47
CA LEU A 148 -4.40 -6.05 -3.55
C LEU A 148 -3.48 -5.86 -4.76
N MET A 149 -4.03 -5.51 -5.92
CA MET A 149 -3.24 -5.24 -7.14
C MET A 149 -2.33 -4.02 -6.97
N VAL A 150 -2.84 -2.91 -6.43
CA VAL A 150 -2.05 -1.69 -6.21
C VAL A 150 -0.98 -1.92 -5.16
N CYS A 151 -1.27 -2.69 -4.11
CA CYS A 151 -0.28 -3.11 -3.12
C CYS A 151 0.90 -3.88 -3.77
N ALA A 152 0.60 -4.87 -4.59
CA ALA A 152 1.62 -5.64 -5.29
C ALA A 152 2.41 -4.77 -6.27
N LEU A 153 1.71 -3.94 -7.04
CA LEU A 153 2.31 -3.03 -8.02
C LEU A 153 3.23 -2.01 -7.35
N GLN A 154 2.82 -1.44 -6.21
CA GLN A 154 3.63 -0.53 -5.42
C GLN A 154 4.96 -1.17 -5.03
N ALA A 155 4.92 -2.34 -4.39
CA ALA A 155 6.13 -3.01 -3.92
C ALA A 155 7.06 -3.39 -5.08
N LEU A 156 6.50 -3.88 -6.20
CA LEU A 156 7.26 -4.16 -7.42
C LEU A 156 7.84 -2.88 -8.04
N THR A 157 7.07 -1.78 -8.06
CA THR A 157 7.55 -0.50 -8.61
C THR A 157 8.73 0.03 -7.81
N VAL A 158 8.64 0.07 -6.49
CA VAL A 158 9.77 0.50 -5.64
C VAL A 158 11.00 -0.38 -5.89
N LEU A 159 10.81 -1.70 -5.93
CA LEU A 159 11.89 -2.65 -6.14
C LEU A 159 12.61 -2.44 -7.49
N TYR A 160 11.84 -2.32 -8.57
CA TYR A 160 12.40 -2.21 -9.93
C TYR A 160 12.79 -0.78 -10.29
N ALA A 161 12.05 0.23 -9.88
CA ALA A 161 12.41 1.63 -10.09
C ALA A 161 13.76 1.96 -9.44
N LEU A 162 13.95 1.54 -8.18
CA LEU A 162 15.23 1.71 -7.50
C LEU A 162 16.33 0.77 -8.01
N LYS A 163 16.00 -0.30 -8.74
CA LYS A 163 17.01 -1.13 -9.39
C LYS A 163 17.52 -0.52 -10.70
N TRP A 164 16.62 0.03 -11.52
CA TRP A 164 16.96 0.50 -12.87
C TRP A 164 17.23 1.99 -12.95
N PHE A 165 16.64 2.78 -12.06
CA PHE A 165 16.72 4.24 -12.04
C PHE A 165 17.35 4.78 -10.76
N THR A 166 18.20 3.98 -10.08
CA THR A 166 18.85 4.40 -8.82
C THR A 166 19.57 5.74 -8.99
N GLU A 167 20.48 5.85 -9.96
CA GLU A 167 21.31 7.04 -10.11
C GLU A 167 20.50 8.32 -10.41
N PRO A 168 19.59 8.36 -11.42
CA PRO A 168 18.84 9.57 -11.70
C PRO A 168 17.89 9.97 -10.57
N VAL A 169 17.28 9.00 -9.86
CA VAL A 169 16.39 9.29 -8.74
C VAL A 169 17.16 9.86 -7.56
N LEU A 170 18.27 9.24 -7.17
CA LEU A 170 19.11 9.74 -6.08
C LEU A 170 19.78 11.06 -6.40
N ALA A 171 20.19 11.27 -7.66
CA ALA A 171 20.74 12.55 -8.10
C ALA A 171 19.69 13.67 -8.05
N LEU A 172 18.43 13.38 -8.39
CA LEU A 172 17.34 14.34 -8.25
C LEU A 172 17.14 14.75 -6.79
N ASP A 173 17.03 13.78 -5.89
CA ASP A 173 16.87 14.02 -4.45
C ASP A 173 18.08 14.81 -3.90
N ALA A 174 19.32 14.43 -4.26
CA ALA A 174 20.54 15.15 -3.86
C ALA A 174 20.55 16.60 -4.33
N ASN A 175 20.15 16.87 -5.58
CA ASN A 175 20.06 18.23 -6.11
C ASN A 175 19.00 19.07 -5.40
N MET A 176 17.85 18.49 -5.05
CA MET A 176 16.81 19.19 -4.28
C MET A 176 17.34 19.59 -2.90
N VAL A 177 17.99 18.65 -2.18
CA VAL A 177 18.58 18.93 -0.86
C VAL A 177 19.68 19.99 -0.95
N ALA A 178 20.58 19.86 -1.93
CA ALA A 178 21.65 20.83 -2.18
C ALA A 178 21.08 22.23 -2.47
N SER A 179 19.99 22.33 -3.23
CA SER A 179 19.31 23.61 -3.50
C SER A 179 18.75 24.24 -2.24
N VAL A 180 18.16 23.43 -1.34
CA VAL A 180 17.67 23.92 -0.05
C VAL A 180 18.83 24.35 0.86
N LEU A 181 19.92 23.58 0.90
CA LEU A 181 21.14 23.95 1.64
C LEU A 181 21.71 25.27 1.12
N GLN A 182 21.84 25.41 -0.20
CA GLN A 182 22.32 26.65 -0.82
C GLN A 182 21.44 27.86 -0.47
N LEU A 183 20.11 27.67 -0.47
CA LEU A 183 19.16 28.74 -0.13
C LEU A 183 19.25 29.18 1.35
N VAL A 184 19.43 28.22 2.27
CA VAL A 184 19.39 28.46 3.71
C VAL A 184 20.75 28.83 4.29
N THR A 185 21.82 28.16 3.83
CA THR A 185 23.17 28.33 4.42
C THR A 185 24.14 29.10 3.53
N GLY A 186 23.75 29.39 2.28
CA GLY A 186 24.62 29.97 1.28
C GLY A 186 25.66 29.00 0.70
N THR A 187 25.65 27.73 1.15
CA THR A 187 26.56 26.68 0.73
C THR A 187 25.79 25.42 0.44
N GLY A 188 26.03 24.77 -0.66
CA GLY A 188 25.36 23.54 -1.02
C GLY A 188 25.45 23.27 -2.52
N TYR A 189 25.95 22.09 -2.87
CA TYR A 189 25.95 21.59 -4.25
C TYR A 189 25.84 20.08 -4.24
N ALA A 190 25.53 19.49 -5.37
CA ALA A 190 25.45 18.04 -5.52
C ALA A 190 26.25 17.56 -6.73
N VAL A 191 26.82 16.37 -6.63
CA VAL A 191 27.51 15.67 -7.73
C VAL A 191 27.00 14.24 -7.75
N GLY A 192 26.18 13.90 -8.76
CA GLY A 192 25.50 12.61 -8.79
C GLY A 192 24.58 12.44 -7.58
N ASN A 193 24.76 11.37 -6.82
CA ASN A 193 24.01 11.05 -5.61
C ASN A 193 24.71 11.49 -4.30
N VAL A 194 25.71 12.38 -4.39
CA VAL A 194 26.36 12.96 -3.22
C VAL A 194 26.00 14.44 -3.15
N TYR A 195 25.61 14.93 -1.99
CA TYR A 195 25.45 16.37 -1.75
C TYR A 195 26.40 16.84 -0.65
N PHE A 196 26.78 18.08 -0.75
CA PHE A 196 27.76 18.74 0.10
C PHE A 196 27.08 19.85 0.87
N GLY A 197 27.20 19.81 2.18
CA GLY A 197 26.67 20.81 3.10
C GLY A 197 27.75 21.79 3.58
N PRO A 198 27.45 22.60 4.62
CA PRO A 198 28.41 23.46 5.25
C PRO A 198 29.66 22.70 5.75
N SER A 199 30.82 23.36 5.72
CA SER A 199 32.11 22.81 6.16
C SER A 199 32.52 21.52 5.44
N ASP A 200 32.18 21.42 4.15
CA ASP A 200 32.47 20.25 3.29
C ASP A 200 31.92 18.92 3.81
N HIS A 201 30.86 18.99 4.64
CA HIS A 201 30.17 17.80 5.09
C HIS A 201 29.49 17.09 3.90
N GLN A 202 29.93 15.87 3.64
CA GLN A 202 29.48 15.07 2.49
C GLN A 202 28.47 14.02 2.94
N VAL A 203 27.36 13.93 2.22
CA VAL A 203 26.36 12.89 2.45
C VAL A 203 26.13 12.11 1.17
N LEU A 204 26.44 10.82 1.22
CA LEU A 204 26.16 9.87 0.15
C LEU A 204 24.72 9.40 0.28
N MET A 205 23.90 9.68 -0.72
CA MET A 205 22.53 9.18 -0.74
C MET A 205 22.47 7.71 -1.15
N LEU A 206 21.90 6.90 -0.27
CA LEU A 206 21.59 5.50 -0.51
C LEU A 206 20.12 5.35 -0.91
N ARG A 207 19.75 4.16 -1.43
CA ARG A 207 18.37 3.85 -1.84
C ARG A 207 17.34 4.11 -0.73
N ASN A 208 17.68 3.80 0.51
CA ASN A 208 16.81 4.00 1.68
C ASN A 208 16.62 5.47 2.05
N CYS A 209 17.43 6.37 1.47
CA CYS A 209 17.29 7.83 1.67
C CYS A 209 16.41 8.48 0.60
N SER A 210 16.04 7.76 -0.47
CA SER A 210 15.21 8.30 -1.55
C SER A 210 13.80 8.66 -1.08
N SER A 211 13.27 9.75 -1.63
CA SER A 211 11.88 10.18 -1.41
C SER A 211 10.87 9.28 -2.12
N LEU A 212 11.28 8.57 -3.17
CA LEU A 212 10.38 7.78 -4.02
C LEU A 212 9.60 6.69 -3.26
N PRO A 213 10.21 5.85 -2.40
CA PRO A 213 9.47 4.86 -1.61
C PRO A 213 8.41 5.52 -0.72
N ALA A 214 8.75 6.61 -0.03
CA ALA A 214 7.82 7.33 0.83
C ALA A 214 6.61 7.87 0.07
N MET A 215 6.83 8.46 -1.11
CA MET A 215 5.77 8.98 -1.98
C MET A 215 4.85 7.85 -2.47
N ILE A 216 5.42 6.75 -2.95
CA ILE A 216 4.63 5.60 -3.45
C ILE A 216 3.85 4.96 -2.31
N SER A 217 4.45 4.82 -1.12
CA SER A 217 3.79 4.28 0.08
C SER A 217 2.62 5.15 0.53
N ALA A 218 2.80 6.48 0.55
CA ALA A 218 1.76 7.43 0.89
C ALA A 218 0.58 7.36 -0.10
N PHE A 219 0.86 7.30 -1.41
CA PHE A 219 -0.16 7.11 -2.44
C PHE A 219 -0.94 5.79 -2.23
N THR A 220 -0.24 4.70 -1.93
CA THR A 220 -0.86 3.38 -1.74
C THR A 220 -1.77 3.35 -0.52
N CYS A 221 -1.33 3.96 0.60
CA CYS A 221 -2.17 4.12 1.79
C CYS A 221 -3.44 4.92 1.48
N TRP A 222 -3.31 6.06 0.78
CA TRP A 222 -4.47 6.84 0.34
C TRP A 222 -5.41 6.01 -0.53
N PHE A 223 -4.87 5.34 -1.55
CA PHE A 223 -5.67 4.52 -2.47
C PHE A 223 -6.44 3.43 -1.72
N ALA A 224 -5.79 2.70 -0.82
CA ALA A 224 -6.41 1.63 -0.04
C ALA A 224 -7.55 2.17 0.84
N ILE A 225 -7.32 3.27 1.56
CA ILE A 225 -8.31 3.87 2.45
C ILE A 225 -9.45 4.51 1.64
N ALA A 226 -9.17 5.17 0.51
CA ALA A 226 -10.17 5.73 -0.39
C ALA A 226 -11.08 4.64 -0.96
N ARG A 227 -10.51 3.50 -1.39
CA ARG A 227 -11.29 2.34 -1.86
C ARG A 227 -12.09 1.68 -0.73
N TRP A 228 -11.53 1.61 0.47
CA TRP A 228 -12.28 1.15 1.66
C TRP A 228 -13.53 2.00 1.92
N HIS A 229 -13.39 3.32 1.84
CA HIS A 229 -14.51 4.25 2.03
C HIS A 229 -15.37 4.46 0.78
N GLN A 230 -15.10 3.75 -0.31
CA GLN A 230 -15.82 3.85 -1.58
C GLN A 230 -15.85 5.28 -2.15
N VAL A 231 -14.78 6.04 -1.92
CA VAL A 231 -14.64 7.42 -2.42
C VAL A 231 -14.66 7.40 -3.95
N VAL A 232 -15.51 8.24 -4.54
CA VAL A 232 -15.55 8.42 -5.99
C VAL A 232 -14.39 9.31 -6.42
N PHE A 233 -13.66 8.88 -7.46
CA PHE A 233 -12.52 9.62 -7.97
C PHE A 233 -13.00 10.92 -8.65
N SER A 234 -12.50 12.07 -8.14
CA SER A 234 -12.83 13.40 -8.64
C SER A 234 -11.55 14.24 -8.76
N PHE A 235 -11.63 15.42 -9.36
CA PHE A 235 -10.50 16.36 -9.44
C PHE A 235 -9.91 16.69 -8.06
N ARG A 236 -10.74 16.74 -7.06
CA ARG A 236 -10.36 16.94 -5.67
C ARG A 236 -9.47 15.83 -5.13
N GLU A 237 -9.75 14.56 -5.47
CA GLU A 237 -8.89 13.44 -5.08
C GLU A 237 -7.49 13.58 -5.68
N VAL A 238 -7.40 14.13 -6.89
CA VAL A 238 -6.09 14.48 -7.50
C VAL A 238 -5.36 15.52 -6.65
N THR A 239 -6.07 16.54 -6.14
CA THR A 239 -5.47 17.57 -5.27
C THR A 239 -4.99 16.98 -3.94
N ILE A 240 -5.77 16.08 -3.32
CA ILE A 240 -5.38 15.39 -2.09
C ILE A 240 -4.14 14.52 -2.33
N VAL A 241 -4.11 13.78 -3.43
CA VAL A 241 -2.94 12.97 -3.82
C VAL A 241 -1.73 13.85 -4.05
N ALA A 242 -1.87 14.95 -4.79
CA ALA A 242 -0.77 15.88 -5.03
C ALA A 242 -0.22 16.46 -3.71
N LEU A 243 -1.10 16.89 -2.81
CA LEU A 243 -0.71 17.37 -1.48
C LEU A 243 0.03 16.29 -0.69
N LEU A 244 -0.45 15.05 -0.74
CA LEU A 244 0.15 13.93 -0.05
C LEU A 244 1.56 13.63 -0.57
N LEU A 245 1.73 13.56 -1.89
CA LEU A 245 3.03 13.30 -2.53
C LEU A 245 4.03 14.42 -2.24
N VAL A 246 3.60 15.68 -2.35
CA VAL A 246 4.44 16.85 -2.04
C VAL A 246 4.82 16.84 -0.55
N SER A 247 3.91 16.52 0.35
CA SER A 247 4.19 16.45 1.79
C SER A 247 5.19 15.34 2.13
N ALA A 248 5.07 14.17 1.52
CA ALA A 248 6.02 13.07 1.69
C ALA A 248 7.42 13.44 1.17
N LEU A 249 7.48 14.08 -0.01
CA LEU A 249 8.72 14.60 -0.59
C LEU A 249 9.37 15.63 0.33
N LEU A 250 8.61 16.64 0.78
CA LEU A 250 9.12 17.71 1.63
C LEU A 250 9.62 17.19 2.99
N LEU A 251 8.91 16.23 3.59
CA LEU A 251 9.36 15.61 4.84
C LEU A 251 10.70 14.89 4.65
N ASN A 252 10.88 14.16 3.55
CA ASN A 252 12.16 13.50 3.26
C ASN A 252 13.27 14.51 2.96
N VAL A 253 12.98 15.54 2.17
CA VAL A 253 13.95 16.61 1.88
C VAL A 253 14.37 17.33 3.17
N LEU A 254 13.44 17.60 4.10
CA LEU A 254 13.75 18.21 5.39
C LEU A 254 14.64 17.30 6.26
N ARG A 255 14.37 15.99 6.28
CA ARG A 255 15.24 15.01 6.93
C ARG A 255 16.65 15.05 6.35
N LEU A 256 16.78 14.95 5.03
CA LEU A 256 18.06 14.93 4.34
C LEU A 256 18.80 16.29 4.46
N PHE A 257 18.06 17.40 4.42
CA PHE A 257 18.60 18.73 4.68
C PHE A 257 19.25 18.81 6.07
N SER A 258 18.54 18.35 7.11
CA SER A 258 19.08 18.35 8.46
C SER A 258 20.33 17.45 8.58
N MET A 259 20.36 16.30 7.91
CA MET A 259 21.53 15.42 7.83
C MET A 259 22.74 16.13 7.16
N GLY A 260 22.47 17.00 6.19
CA GLY A 260 23.49 17.78 5.50
C GLY A 260 24.08 18.93 6.31
N LEU A 261 23.44 19.34 7.40
CA LEU A 261 23.92 20.46 8.22
C LEU A 261 25.10 20.07 9.09
N THR A 262 25.03 18.93 9.79
CA THR A 262 26.09 18.47 10.72
C THR A 262 26.17 16.94 10.79
N MET A 263 27.34 16.42 11.15
CA MET A 263 27.53 15.01 11.39
C MET A 263 26.67 14.47 12.55
N GLU A 264 26.36 15.31 13.54
CA GLU A 264 25.49 14.91 14.66
C GLU A 264 24.07 14.59 14.18
N TRP A 265 23.47 15.46 13.38
CA TRP A 265 22.17 15.21 12.76
C TRP A 265 22.20 14.01 11.83
N HIS A 266 23.27 13.85 11.03
CA HIS A 266 23.44 12.68 10.19
C HIS A 266 23.42 11.37 11.03
N THR A 267 24.22 11.31 12.09
CA THR A 267 24.27 10.15 12.98
C THR A 267 22.95 9.89 13.69
N TRP A 268 22.28 10.97 14.14
CA TRP A 268 21.00 10.84 14.82
C TRP A 268 19.91 10.25 13.90
N TRP A 269 19.79 10.77 12.67
CA TRP A 269 18.79 10.24 11.72
C TRP A 269 19.04 8.79 11.30
N HIS A 270 20.27 8.31 11.39
CA HIS A 270 20.64 6.91 11.16
C HIS A 270 20.62 6.07 12.43
N SER A 271 20.30 6.63 13.58
CA SER A 271 20.03 5.87 14.81
C SER A 271 18.63 5.24 14.78
N PRO A 272 18.38 4.17 15.53
CA PRO A 272 17.04 3.59 15.65
C PRO A 272 15.97 4.64 16.02
N THR A 273 16.29 5.53 16.96
CA THR A 273 15.37 6.62 17.37
C THR A 273 15.06 7.58 16.24
N GLY A 274 16.03 7.95 15.42
CA GLY A 274 15.84 8.83 14.28
C GLY A 274 14.98 8.17 13.18
N GLU A 275 15.23 6.90 12.88
CA GLU A 275 14.44 6.11 11.94
C GLU A 275 12.98 5.98 12.41
N ASP A 276 12.74 5.60 13.67
CA ASP A 276 11.41 5.51 14.26
C ASP A 276 10.68 6.87 14.24
N THR A 277 11.39 7.96 14.52
CA THR A 277 10.83 9.31 14.47
C THR A 277 10.38 9.66 13.04
N TYR A 278 11.19 9.35 12.03
CA TYR A 278 10.82 9.59 10.63
C TYR A 278 9.60 8.76 10.21
N LEU A 279 9.57 7.48 10.58
CA LEU A 279 8.44 6.60 10.32
C LEU A 279 7.16 7.13 10.95
N PHE A 280 7.23 7.53 12.23
CA PHE A 280 6.09 8.10 12.94
C PHE A 280 5.58 9.39 12.29
N LEU A 281 6.48 10.34 12.00
CA LEU A 281 6.11 11.62 11.35
C LEU A 281 5.51 11.40 9.96
N SER A 282 6.09 10.51 9.18
CA SER A 282 5.60 10.18 7.84
C SER A 282 4.21 9.53 7.89
N ALA A 283 4.00 8.58 8.80
CA ALA A 283 2.70 7.93 8.99
C ALA A 283 1.65 8.92 9.50
N ALA A 284 1.98 9.73 10.51
CA ALA A 284 1.08 10.73 11.09
C ALA A 284 0.65 11.78 10.06
N LEU A 285 1.59 12.31 9.28
CA LEU A 285 1.32 13.27 8.22
C LEU A 285 0.44 12.66 7.12
N THR A 286 0.80 11.48 6.64
CA THR A 286 0.05 10.72 5.63
C THR A 286 -1.39 10.49 6.06
N LEU A 287 -1.60 9.91 7.26
CA LEU A 287 -2.93 9.63 7.78
C LEU A 287 -3.74 10.90 8.04
N SER A 288 -3.11 11.97 8.53
CA SER A 288 -3.77 13.26 8.77
C SER A 288 -4.35 13.84 7.47
N ILE A 289 -3.57 13.85 6.39
CA ILE A 289 -4.02 14.34 5.08
C ILE A 289 -5.13 13.45 4.52
N ILE A 290 -5.00 12.12 4.63
CA ILE A 290 -5.99 11.16 4.14
C ILE A 290 -7.33 11.36 4.88
N PHE A 291 -7.31 11.39 6.22
CA PHE A 291 -8.53 11.54 7.00
C PHE A 291 -9.18 12.92 6.82
N TRP A 292 -8.37 13.97 6.68
CA TRP A 292 -8.89 15.29 6.34
C TRP A 292 -9.60 15.25 4.97
N GLY A 293 -8.99 14.66 3.96
CA GLY A 293 -9.57 14.49 2.63
C GLY A 293 -10.90 13.73 2.65
N ILE A 294 -10.97 12.60 3.36
CA ILE A 294 -12.18 11.78 3.45
C ILE A 294 -13.32 12.51 4.20
N ARG A 295 -13.00 13.18 5.31
CA ARG A 295 -14.01 13.95 6.06
C ARG A 295 -14.63 15.03 5.20
N TYR A 296 -13.80 15.76 4.50
CA TYR A 296 -14.26 16.82 3.61
C TYR A 296 -15.10 16.26 2.45
N ALA A 297 -14.85 15.03 1.95
CA ALA A 297 -15.67 14.38 0.93
C ALA A 297 -17.10 14.07 1.40
N LYS A 298 -17.28 13.72 2.66
CA LYS A 298 -18.60 13.37 3.20
C LYS A 298 -19.51 14.58 3.44
N THR A 299 -18.93 15.75 3.74
CA THR A 299 -19.73 16.97 4.03
C THR A 299 -20.40 17.55 2.78
N GLU A 300 -19.84 17.38 1.57
CA GLU A 300 -20.46 17.90 0.35
C GLU A 300 -21.67 17.07 -0.14
N HIS A 301 -21.76 15.79 0.22
CA HIS A 301 -22.91 14.95 -0.14
C HIS A 301 -24.14 15.15 0.75
N THR A 302 -24.03 15.99 1.80
CA THR A 302 -25.14 16.30 2.71
C THR A 302 -25.81 17.64 2.44
N HIS A 303 -25.37 18.37 1.43
CA HIS A 303 -25.96 19.59 0.88
C HIS A 303 -26.39 19.38 -0.55
#